data_c80d74f6d804f2ff30da053f335c6cde
#
_entry.id   c80d74f6d804f2ff30da053f335c6cde
#
_cell.length_a   1.000
_cell.length_b   1.000
_cell.length_c   1.000
_cell.angle_alpha   90.00
_cell.angle_beta   90.00
_cell.angle_gamma   90.00
#
_symmetry.space_group_name_H-M   'P 1'
#
loop_
_entity.id
_entity.type
_entity.pdbx_description
1 polymer ?
#
loop_
_entity_poly.entity_id
_entity_poly.type
_entity_poly.pdbx_seq_one_letter_code
_entity_poly.pdbx_strand_id
1 'polypeptide(L)'
;MLKRTLAAVATVLALSSVSMTSFAANGDPHVLLTTSAGAIELELNNQKAPVSTKNFVDYVNSGFYNNTTFHRVIPGFMVQGGGFTQDMQQKPTNAPIKNEADNGLLNKRGTISMARTANKDSATSQFFINVADNAFLDHGQRDFGYAVFGKVVKGQDVVDKISQVQSQNVGPYQNVPVKPVVILSAKVLP
;
A
#
# COMPACT_ATOMS: atom_id res chain seq x y z
N MET A 1 4.86 -78.06 14.36
CA MET A 1 3.98 -77.01 14.88
C MET A 1 4.76 -75.72 14.84
N LEU A 2 4.51 -74.89 13.80
CA LEU A 2 5.24 -73.61 13.57
C LEU A 2 4.30 -72.50 13.93
N LYS A 3 4.59 -71.77 15.00
CA LYS A 3 3.88 -70.50 15.35
C LYS A 3 4.42 -69.32 14.57
N ARG A 4 3.61 -68.77 13.68
CA ARG A 4 3.91 -67.52 12.97
C ARG A 4 3.42 -66.35 13.84
N THR A 5 4.33 -65.54 14.32
CA THR A 5 4.06 -64.25 14.94
C THR A 5 3.97 -63.16 13.86
N LEU A 6 2.78 -62.55 13.70
CA LEU A 6 2.60 -61.32 12.90
C LEU A 6 3.06 -60.12 13.71
N ALA A 7 4.04 -59.41 13.18
CA ALA A 7 4.40 -58.07 13.66
C ALA A 7 3.55 -57.02 12.95
N ALA A 8 2.71 -56.31 13.67
CA ALA A 8 1.96 -55.16 13.17
C ALA A 8 2.85 -53.95 13.18
N VAL A 9 3.16 -53.39 12.00
CA VAL A 9 3.83 -52.09 11.85
C VAL A 9 2.78 -51.00 11.88
N ALA A 10 2.73 -50.24 12.98
CA ALA A 10 1.89 -49.06 13.11
C ALA A 10 2.61 -47.85 12.47
N THR A 11 2.14 -47.44 11.29
CA THR A 11 2.61 -46.21 10.64
C THR A 11 1.92 -45.00 11.28
N VAL A 12 2.68 -44.23 12.06
CA VAL A 12 2.19 -42.98 12.64
C VAL A 12 2.29 -41.91 11.55
N LEU A 13 1.15 -41.51 10.98
CA LEU A 13 1.06 -40.32 10.14
C LEU A 13 1.09 -39.09 11.07
N ALA A 14 2.21 -38.37 11.08
CA ALA A 14 2.30 -37.04 11.68
C ALA A 14 1.58 -36.05 10.78
N LEU A 15 0.33 -35.67 11.10
CA LEU A 15 -0.30 -34.50 10.50
C LEU A 15 0.40 -33.23 11.03
N SER A 16 1.26 -32.64 10.23
CA SER A 16 1.74 -31.29 10.44
C SER A 16 0.59 -30.32 10.17
N SER A 17 -0.11 -29.89 11.23
CA SER A 17 -1.07 -28.79 11.17
C SER A 17 -0.30 -27.50 10.87
N VAL A 18 -0.37 -27.05 9.61
CA VAL A 18 0.00 -25.66 9.25
C VAL A 18 -1.06 -24.77 9.91
N SER A 19 -0.70 -24.14 11.00
CA SER A 19 -1.51 -23.10 11.63
C SER A 19 -1.57 -21.92 10.67
N MET A 20 -2.64 -21.83 9.88
CA MET A 20 -3.04 -20.59 9.24
C MET A 20 -3.41 -19.62 10.36
N THR A 21 -2.53 -18.72 10.73
CA THR A 21 -2.87 -17.58 11.57
C THR A 21 -3.91 -16.74 10.83
N SER A 22 -5.16 -16.96 11.18
CA SER A 22 -6.28 -16.11 10.79
C SER A 22 -6.02 -14.75 11.42
N PHE A 23 -5.70 -13.75 10.59
CA PHE A 23 -5.70 -12.35 10.99
C PHE A 23 -7.14 -11.89 11.21
N ALA A 24 -7.73 -12.31 12.32
CA ALA A 24 -8.86 -11.64 12.94
C ALA A 24 -8.31 -10.70 14.02
N ALA A 25 -7.46 -9.77 13.66
CA ALA A 25 -7.14 -8.65 14.54
C ALA A 25 -8.30 -7.66 14.43
N ASN A 26 -9.04 -7.48 15.54
CA ASN A 26 -10.04 -6.43 15.72
C ASN A 26 -9.35 -5.05 15.82
N GLY A 27 -8.60 -4.63 14.81
CA GLY A 27 -7.90 -3.35 14.75
C GLY A 27 -7.54 -2.96 13.34
N ASP A 28 -7.36 -1.67 13.13
CA ASP A 28 -6.89 -1.15 11.85
C ASP A 28 -5.41 -1.55 11.66
N PRO A 29 -5.00 -2.14 10.51
CA PRO A 29 -3.63 -2.55 10.29
C PRO A 29 -2.67 -1.35 10.27
N HIS A 30 -1.50 -1.51 10.88
CA HIS A 30 -0.41 -0.55 10.76
C HIS A 30 0.63 -1.03 9.76
N VAL A 31 1.15 -0.13 8.93
CA VAL A 31 2.20 -0.42 7.95
C VAL A 31 3.34 0.56 8.11
N LEU A 32 4.56 0.03 8.20
CA LEU A 32 5.79 0.82 8.20
C LEU A 32 6.39 0.84 6.80
N LEU A 33 6.50 2.03 6.22
CA LEU A 33 7.28 2.30 5.01
C LEU A 33 8.65 2.84 5.44
N THR A 34 9.70 2.09 5.21
CA THR A 34 11.08 2.58 5.36
C THR A 34 11.52 3.16 4.03
N THR A 35 11.78 4.46 3.98
CA THR A 35 12.18 5.14 2.75
C THR A 35 13.60 5.67 2.84
N SER A 36 14.18 6.06 1.70
CA SER A 36 15.47 6.74 1.66
C SER A 36 15.46 8.14 2.30
N ALA A 37 14.26 8.68 2.58
CA ALA A 37 14.07 9.98 3.25
C ALA A 37 13.71 9.86 4.74
N GLY A 38 13.42 8.65 5.22
CA GLY A 38 12.99 8.36 6.59
C GLY A 38 11.85 7.35 6.64
N ALA A 39 11.36 7.08 7.85
CA ALA A 39 10.27 6.14 8.08
C ALA A 39 8.91 6.84 8.13
N ILE A 40 7.89 6.18 7.58
CA ILE A 40 6.49 6.63 7.60
C ILE A 40 5.65 5.47 8.14
N GLU A 41 4.91 5.68 9.22
CA GLU A 41 3.95 4.70 9.72
C GLU A 41 2.53 5.11 9.33
N LEU A 42 1.82 4.18 8.74
CA LEU A 42 0.44 4.31 8.30
C LEU A 42 -0.49 3.50 9.20
N GLU A 43 -1.64 4.04 9.55
CA GLU A 43 -2.79 3.33 10.11
C GLU A 43 -3.84 3.22 9.00
N LEU A 44 -4.23 2.00 8.64
CA LEU A 44 -5.17 1.73 7.55
C LEU A 44 -6.58 1.56 8.12
N ASN A 45 -7.59 2.08 7.43
CA ASN A 45 -8.98 1.98 7.87
C ASN A 45 -9.69 0.79 7.22
N ASN A 46 -9.59 -0.37 7.85
CA ASN A 46 -10.19 -1.60 7.34
C ASN A 46 -11.72 -1.60 7.40
N GLN A 47 -12.32 -0.80 8.28
CA GLN A 47 -13.78 -0.74 8.42
C GLN A 47 -14.43 0.04 7.27
N LYS A 48 -13.85 1.18 6.88
CA LYS A 48 -14.39 2.06 5.84
C LYS A 48 -13.84 1.82 4.45
N ALA A 49 -12.67 1.20 4.34
CA ALA A 49 -12.00 0.91 3.07
C ALA A 49 -11.42 -0.52 3.05
N PRO A 50 -12.25 -1.56 3.24
CA PRO A 50 -11.76 -2.94 3.35
C PRO A 50 -11.08 -3.44 2.07
N VAL A 51 -11.57 -3.08 0.89
CA VAL A 51 -11.01 -3.53 -0.39
C VAL A 51 -9.66 -2.87 -0.63
N SER A 52 -9.56 -1.55 -0.44
CA SER A 52 -8.33 -0.78 -0.62
C SER A 52 -7.27 -1.18 0.42
N THR A 53 -7.68 -1.35 1.68
CA THR A 53 -6.81 -1.82 2.77
C THR A 53 -6.24 -3.20 2.47
N LYS A 54 -7.10 -4.18 2.12
CA LYS A 54 -6.66 -5.52 1.77
C LYS A 54 -5.70 -5.51 0.59
N ASN A 55 -6.02 -4.79 -0.48
CA ASN A 55 -5.18 -4.66 -1.66
C ASN A 55 -3.78 -4.11 -1.32
N PHE A 56 -3.72 -3.05 -0.51
CA PHE A 56 -2.45 -2.45 -0.08
C PHE A 56 -1.63 -3.42 0.78
N VAL A 57 -2.27 -4.10 1.75
CA VAL A 57 -1.63 -5.10 2.61
C VAL A 57 -1.12 -6.30 1.80
N ASP A 58 -1.86 -6.78 0.81
CA ASP A 58 -1.42 -7.85 -0.08
C ASP A 58 -0.13 -7.47 -0.84
N TYR A 59 -0.06 -6.24 -1.38
CA TYR A 59 1.17 -5.73 -2.00
C TYR A 59 2.33 -5.55 -1.01
N VAL A 60 2.06 -5.12 0.23
CA VAL A 60 3.07 -5.03 1.30
C VAL A 60 3.63 -6.43 1.59
N ASN A 61 2.76 -7.41 1.84
CA ASN A 61 3.14 -8.77 2.21
C ASN A 61 3.89 -9.51 1.10
N SER A 62 3.58 -9.22 -0.17
CA SER A 62 4.32 -9.77 -1.31
C SER A 62 5.69 -9.10 -1.55
N GLY A 63 6.03 -8.06 -0.78
CA GLY A 63 7.25 -7.27 -1.00
C GLY A 63 7.22 -6.42 -2.26
N PHE A 64 6.04 -6.23 -2.87
CA PHE A 64 5.90 -5.49 -4.13
C PHE A 64 6.45 -4.07 -4.06
N TYR A 65 6.22 -3.36 -2.94
CA TYR A 65 6.65 -1.97 -2.78
C TYR A 65 8.14 -1.81 -2.55
N ASN A 66 8.88 -2.87 -2.23
CA ASN A 66 10.32 -2.80 -2.03
C ASN A 66 11.01 -2.34 -3.32
N ASN A 67 11.87 -1.33 -3.19
CA ASN A 67 12.60 -0.68 -4.28
C ASN A 67 11.70 0.06 -5.30
N THR A 68 10.44 0.34 -4.98
CA THR A 68 9.63 1.31 -5.72
C THR A 68 9.92 2.73 -5.25
N THR A 69 9.48 3.73 -6.02
CA THR A 69 9.76 5.15 -5.74
C THR A 69 8.49 5.96 -5.53
N PHE A 70 8.63 7.09 -4.85
CA PHE A 70 7.71 8.20 -5.01
C PHE A 70 8.05 8.90 -6.32
N HIS A 71 7.39 8.49 -7.39
CA HIS A 71 7.70 8.89 -8.76
C HIS A 71 7.06 10.23 -9.18
N ARG A 72 6.16 10.77 -8.37
CA ARG A 72 5.51 12.07 -8.61
C ARG A 72 5.31 12.80 -7.29
N VAL A 73 5.90 13.98 -7.18
CA VAL A 73 5.81 14.83 -5.98
C VAL A 73 5.40 16.24 -6.36
N ILE A 74 4.38 16.78 -5.69
CA ILE A 74 3.91 18.15 -5.91
C ILE A 74 3.77 18.83 -4.54
N PRO A 75 4.61 19.84 -4.24
CA PRO A 75 4.50 20.61 -3.01
C PRO A 75 3.10 21.22 -2.83
N GLY A 76 2.59 21.16 -1.60
CA GLY A 76 1.25 21.69 -1.30
C GLY A 76 0.08 20.87 -1.86
N PHE A 77 0.37 19.69 -2.45
CA PHE A 77 -0.65 18.80 -2.98
C PHE A 77 -0.50 17.36 -2.47
N MET A 78 0.40 16.55 -3.04
CA MET A 78 0.57 15.15 -2.67
C MET A 78 1.94 14.59 -3.06
N VAL A 79 2.28 13.43 -2.49
CA VAL A 79 3.38 12.57 -2.94
C VAL A 79 2.81 11.23 -3.38
N GLN A 80 3.11 10.79 -4.61
CA GLN A 80 2.56 9.58 -5.23
C GLN A 80 3.66 8.55 -5.48
N GLY A 81 3.39 7.30 -5.14
CA GLY A 81 4.34 6.21 -5.29
C GLY A 81 3.69 4.84 -5.48
N GLY A 82 4.50 3.78 -5.36
CA GLY A 82 4.05 2.40 -5.34
C GLY A 82 3.78 1.75 -6.70
N GLY A 83 4.32 2.30 -7.81
CA GLY A 83 4.10 1.72 -9.13
C GLY A 83 5.35 1.59 -9.99
N PHE A 84 6.39 2.34 -9.69
CA PHE A 84 7.58 2.46 -10.55
C PHE A 84 8.87 2.17 -9.78
N THR A 85 9.83 1.58 -10.46
CA THR A 85 11.21 1.44 -10.01
C THR A 85 11.99 2.75 -10.14
N GLN A 86 13.25 2.79 -9.68
CA GLN A 86 14.08 4.01 -9.74
C GLN A 86 14.39 4.49 -11.17
N ASP A 87 14.41 3.57 -12.13
CA ASP A 87 14.61 3.82 -13.57
C ASP A 87 13.27 4.03 -14.32
N MET A 88 12.20 4.33 -13.58
CA MET A 88 10.87 4.62 -14.11
C MET A 88 10.22 3.46 -14.91
N GLN A 89 10.59 2.22 -14.60
CA GLN A 89 9.91 1.05 -15.11
C GLN A 89 8.67 0.75 -14.26
N GLN A 90 7.52 0.66 -14.92
CA GLN A 90 6.28 0.29 -14.22
C GLN A 90 6.31 -1.20 -13.87
N LYS A 91 6.03 -1.53 -12.61
CA LYS A 91 5.92 -2.94 -12.18
C LYS A 91 4.58 -3.54 -12.59
N PRO A 92 4.56 -4.82 -13.02
CA PRO A 92 3.30 -5.52 -13.32
C PRO A 92 2.43 -5.63 -12.05
N THR A 93 1.14 -5.38 -12.19
CA THR A 93 0.19 -5.31 -11.07
C THR A 93 -0.83 -6.44 -11.13
N ASN A 94 -1.51 -6.68 -10.00
CA ASN A 94 -2.73 -7.48 -9.95
C ASN A 94 -3.88 -6.76 -10.68
N ALA A 95 -5.02 -7.45 -10.81
CA ALA A 95 -6.25 -6.85 -11.34
C ALA A 95 -6.67 -5.60 -10.53
N PRO A 96 -7.29 -4.62 -11.20
CA PRO A 96 -7.77 -3.41 -10.52
C PRO A 96 -8.89 -3.71 -9.53
N ILE A 97 -9.05 -2.82 -8.56
CA ILE A 97 -10.04 -2.93 -7.48
C ILE A 97 -11.16 -1.91 -7.63
N LYS A 98 -12.31 -2.20 -7.00
CA LYS A 98 -13.43 -1.26 -6.87
C LYS A 98 -13.00 -0.03 -6.08
N ASN A 99 -13.44 1.14 -6.54
CA ASN A 99 -13.22 2.41 -5.85
C ASN A 99 -14.16 2.54 -4.63
N GLU A 100 -13.59 2.84 -3.47
CA GLU A 100 -14.32 3.03 -2.21
C GLU A 100 -14.36 4.51 -1.79
N ALA A 101 -14.25 5.46 -2.72
CA ALA A 101 -14.24 6.90 -2.37
C ALA A 101 -15.55 7.38 -1.74
N ASP A 102 -16.65 6.63 -1.89
CA ASP A 102 -17.96 6.88 -1.27
C ASP A 102 -18.03 6.46 0.22
N ASN A 103 -16.90 6.14 0.85
CA ASN A 103 -16.81 5.65 2.23
C ASN A 103 -16.89 6.76 3.32
N GLY A 104 -17.02 8.01 2.91
CA GLY A 104 -17.11 9.17 3.80
C GLY A 104 -15.79 9.66 4.38
N LEU A 105 -14.65 9.06 3.99
CA LEU A 105 -13.32 9.58 4.33
C LEU A 105 -12.91 10.67 3.34
N LEU A 106 -12.27 11.73 3.84
CA LEU A 106 -11.88 12.89 3.05
C LEU A 106 -10.37 12.92 2.80
N ASN A 107 -9.97 13.48 1.65
CA ASN A 107 -8.57 13.67 1.26
C ASN A 107 -7.95 14.87 2.04
N LYS A 108 -7.81 14.69 3.34
CA LYS A 108 -7.17 15.64 4.24
C LYS A 108 -5.64 15.45 4.28
N ARG A 109 -4.92 16.49 4.69
CA ARG A 109 -3.48 16.37 4.93
C ARG A 109 -3.16 15.17 5.81
N GLY A 110 -2.19 14.36 5.41
CA GLY A 110 -1.76 13.15 6.10
C GLY A 110 -2.56 11.89 5.75
N THR A 111 -3.63 11.97 4.97
CA THR A 111 -4.35 10.76 4.52
C THR A 111 -3.66 10.10 3.33
N ILE A 112 -3.81 8.78 3.24
CA ILE A 112 -3.35 7.97 2.10
C ILE A 112 -4.55 7.52 1.27
N SER A 113 -4.44 7.64 -0.06
CA SER A 113 -5.51 7.36 -1.02
C SER A 113 -4.99 6.54 -2.20
N MET A 114 -5.89 5.76 -2.83
CA MET A 114 -5.57 5.01 -4.04
C MET A 114 -5.48 5.94 -5.25
N ALA A 115 -4.36 5.86 -5.98
CA ALA A 115 -4.24 6.49 -7.29
C ALA A 115 -4.97 5.64 -8.35
N ARG A 116 -5.50 6.29 -9.39
CA ARG A 116 -6.25 5.65 -10.47
C ARG A 116 -6.15 6.44 -11.78
N THR A 117 -6.58 5.82 -12.86
CA THR A 117 -6.80 6.51 -14.15
C THR A 117 -8.16 7.22 -14.18
N ALA A 118 -8.59 7.69 -15.34
CA ALA A 118 -9.92 8.27 -15.53
C ALA A 118 -11.06 7.26 -15.25
N ASN A 119 -10.82 5.96 -15.42
CA ASN A 119 -11.77 4.93 -15.00
C ASN A 119 -11.77 4.84 -13.47
N LYS A 120 -12.97 4.99 -12.86
CA LYS A 120 -13.10 5.02 -11.41
C LYS A 120 -12.60 3.74 -10.71
N ASP A 121 -12.76 2.59 -11.34
CA ASP A 121 -12.40 1.26 -10.80
C ASP A 121 -11.11 0.73 -11.44
N SER A 122 -10.08 1.57 -11.58
CA SER A 122 -8.80 1.24 -12.20
C SER A 122 -7.61 1.25 -11.24
N ALA A 123 -7.84 1.46 -9.94
CA ALA A 123 -6.77 1.46 -8.94
C ALA A 123 -6.14 0.07 -8.82
N THR A 124 -4.80 0.02 -8.76
CA THR A 124 -4.03 -1.21 -8.58
C THR A 124 -3.08 -1.08 -7.39
N SER A 125 -1.79 -0.79 -7.62
CA SER A 125 -0.77 -0.69 -6.57
C SER A 125 -0.45 0.74 -6.15
N GLN A 126 -0.67 1.73 -7.03
CA GLN A 126 -0.24 3.10 -6.78
C GLN A 126 -1.12 3.79 -5.75
N PHE A 127 -0.49 4.56 -4.89
CA PHE A 127 -1.12 5.36 -3.85
C PHE A 127 -0.51 6.75 -3.80
N PHE A 128 -1.18 7.67 -3.12
CA PHE A 128 -0.60 8.96 -2.78
C PHE A 128 -0.91 9.34 -1.33
N ILE A 129 -0.04 10.16 -0.75
CA ILE A 129 -0.24 10.75 0.58
C ILE A 129 -0.47 12.25 0.38
N ASN A 130 -1.57 12.73 0.91
CA ASN A 130 -1.95 14.14 0.85
C ASN A 130 -1.05 14.99 1.75
N VAL A 131 -0.44 16.05 1.23
CA VAL A 131 0.36 17.00 2.03
C VAL A 131 -0.41 18.30 2.33
N ALA A 132 -1.63 18.40 1.82
CA ALA A 132 -2.60 19.46 2.11
C ALA A 132 -4.01 18.87 2.11
N ASP A 133 -5.00 19.68 2.48
CA ASP A 133 -6.41 19.33 2.35
C ASP A 133 -6.82 19.49 0.87
N ASN A 134 -7.17 18.36 0.23
CA ASN A 134 -7.46 18.28 -1.20
C ASN A 134 -8.93 17.91 -1.43
N ALA A 135 -9.86 18.74 -0.96
CA ALA A 135 -11.31 18.48 -1.02
C ALA A 135 -11.82 18.18 -2.44
N PHE A 136 -11.18 18.69 -3.48
CA PHE A 136 -11.54 18.42 -4.88
C PHE A 136 -11.28 16.96 -5.31
N LEU A 137 -10.56 16.16 -4.50
CA LEU A 137 -10.36 14.73 -4.70
C LEU A 137 -11.41 13.87 -3.98
N ASP A 138 -12.27 14.48 -3.16
CA ASP A 138 -13.29 13.79 -2.42
C ASP A 138 -14.42 13.32 -3.34
N HIS A 139 -15.15 12.28 -2.90
CA HIS A 139 -16.29 11.75 -3.62
C HIS A 139 -17.34 12.84 -3.89
N GLY A 140 -17.77 12.93 -5.15
CA GLY A 140 -18.84 13.84 -5.57
C GLY A 140 -18.44 15.31 -5.73
N GLN A 141 -17.17 15.69 -5.51
CA GLN A 141 -16.74 17.09 -5.70
C GLN A 141 -16.47 17.41 -7.17
N ARG A 142 -15.81 16.53 -7.88
CA ARG A 142 -15.47 16.67 -9.30
C ARG A 142 -15.86 15.45 -10.11
N ASP A 143 -15.63 14.28 -9.54
CA ASP A 143 -15.92 12.98 -10.13
C ASP A 143 -16.24 11.97 -9.00
N PHE A 144 -16.07 10.67 -9.22
CA PHE A 144 -16.30 9.66 -8.16
C PHE A 144 -15.34 9.83 -6.96
N GLY A 145 -14.23 10.52 -7.15
CA GLY A 145 -13.20 10.76 -6.13
C GLY A 145 -12.13 9.68 -6.04
N TYR A 146 -11.26 9.85 -5.05
CA TYR A 146 -10.12 8.99 -4.75
C TYR A 146 -10.30 8.38 -3.36
N ALA A 147 -10.28 7.05 -3.29
CA ALA A 147 -10.56 6.30 -2.07
C ALA A 147 -9.47 6.52 -1.02
N VAL A 148 -9.77 7.27 0.03
CA VAL A 148 -8.98 7.33 1.24
C VAL A 148 -9.12 6.00 1.97
N PHE A 149 -7.99 5.38 2.36
CA PHE A 149 -7.99 4.10 3.06
C PHE A 149 -7.12 4.06 4.32
N GLY A 150 -6.56 5.20 4.74
CA GLY A 150 -5.74 5.32 5.94
C GLY A 150 -5.15 6.70 6.12
N LYS A 151 -4.24 6.80 7.08
CA LYS A 151 -3.55 8.05 7.43
C LYS A 151 -2.13 7.78 7.92
N VAL A 152 -1.29 8.79 7.84
CA VAL A 152 0.03 8.82 8.48
C VAL A 152 -0.17 9.04 9.98
N VAL A 153 0.42 8.16 10.80
CA VAL A 153 0.41 8.29 12.27
C VAL A 153 1.79 8.64 12.83
N LYS A 154 2.88 8.34 12.06
CA LYS A 154 4.24 8.81 12.35
C LYS A 154 4.96 9.12 11.05
N GLY A 155 5.88 10.09 11.07
CA GLY A 155 6.69 10.46 9.90
C GLY A 155 6.01 11.44 8.95
N GLN A 156 5.05 12.25 9.42
CA GLN A 156 4.47 13.31 8.60
C GLN A 156 5.54 14.32 8.14
N ASP A 157 6.54 14.60 8.97
CA ASP A 157 7.68 15.44 8.60
C ASP A 157 8.53 14.82 7.47
N VAL A 158 8.62 13.49 7.40
CA VAL A 158 9.25 12.78 6.28
C VAL A 158 8.45 12.96 5.00
N VAL A 159 7.11 12.81 5.07
CA VAL A 159 6.23 13.06 3.92
C VAL A 159 6.37 14.52 3.43
N ASP A 160 6.43 15.47 4.34
CA ASP A 160 6.62 16.89 4.00
C ASP A 160 7.97 17.12 3.32
N LYS A 161 9.06 16.52 3.82
CA LYS A 161 10.38 16.56 3.18
C LYS A 161 10.36 15.97 1.76
N ILE A 162 9.68 14.82 1.58
CA ILE A 162 9.53 14.20 0.26
C ILE A 162 8.81 15.14 -0.70
N SER A 163 7.77 15.85 -0.24
CA SER A 163 7.00 16.76 -1.07
C SER A 163 7.81 17.99 -1.58
N GLN A 164 8.90 18.32 -0.90
CA GLN A 164 9.75 19.48 -1.20
C GLN A 164 11.00 19.13 -2.01
N VAL A 165 11.23 17.87 -2.37
CA VAL A 165 12.40 17.52 -3.17
C VAL A 165 12.32 18.14 -4.55
N GLN A 166 13.48 18.50 -5.12
CA GLN A 166 13.54 19.00 -6.48
C GLN A 166 13.00 17.95 -7.46
N SER A 167 12.11 18.37 -8.35
CA SER A 167 11.49 17.50 -9.35
C SER A 167 11.68 18.05 -10.76
N GLN A 168 11.56 17.17 -11.75
CA GLN A 168 11.70 17.44 -13.18
C GLN A 168 10.71 16.60 -13.99
N ASN A 169 10.61 16.87 -15.28
CA ASN A 169 9.87 16.00 -16.19
C ASN A 169 10.81 14.93 -16.77
N VAL A 170 10.36 13.69 -16.83
CA VAL A 170 11.10 12.54 -17.38
C VAL A 170 10.19 11.85 -18.42
N GLY A 171 10.46 12.09 -19.71
CA GLY A 171 9.59 11.63 -20.79
C GLY A 171 8.14 12.11 -20.59
N PRO A 172 7.14 11.21 -20.54
CA PRO A 172 5.74 11.56 -20.33
C PRO A 172 5.41 11.87 -18.86
N TYR A 173 6.33 11.63 -17.93
CA TYR A 173 6.10 11.76 -16.50
C TYR A 173 6.50 13.15 -16.00
N GLN A 174 5.58 13.79 -15.27
CA GLN A 174 5.77 15.12 -14.70
C GLN A 174 6.06 15.04 -13.20
N ASN A 175 6.81 16.01 -12.68
CA ASN A 175 7.11 16.16 -11.26
C ASN A 175 7.80 14.92 -10.65
N VAL A 176 8.71 14.29 -11.40
CA VAL A 176 9.54 13.18 -10.96
C VAL A 176 10.68 13.71 -10.12
N PRO A 177 10.94 13.21 -8.90
CA PRO A 177 12.11 13.63 -8.12
C PRO A 177 13.41 13.48 -8.90
N VAL A 178 14.24 14.53 -8.93
CA VAL A 178 15.56 14.50 -9.59
C VAL A 178 16.45 13.42 -8.96
N LYS A 179 16.42 13.33 -7.64
CA LYS A 179 17.02 12.23 -6.88
C LYS A 179 15.89 11.30 -6.42
N PRO A 180 15.87 10.04 -6.86
CA PRO A 180 14.81 9.12 -6.50
C PRO A 180 14.61 9.00 -4.99
N VAL A 181 13.36 9.10 -4.55
CA VAL A 181 12.96 8.79 -3.18
C VAL A 181 12.41 7.38 -3.18
N VAL A 182 13.15 6.45 -2.58
CA VAL A 182 12.93 5.00 -2.68
C VAL A 182 12.22 4.48 -1.44
N ILE A 183 11.21 3.64 -1.62
CA ILE A 183 10.65 2.79 -0.58
C ILE A 183 11.56 1.57 -0.47
N LEU A 184 12.43 1.55 0.54
CA LEU A 184 13.40 0.48 0.76
C LEU A 184 12.71 -0.80 1.22
N SER A 185 11.69 -0.66 2.08
CA SER A 185 10.83 -1.77 2.52
C SER A 185 9.46 -1.28 2.99
N ALA A 186 8.47 -2.15 2.87
CA ALA A 186 7.15 -1.99 3.46
C ALA A 186 6.82 -3.22 4.29
N LYS A 187 6.31 -3.04 5.52
CA LYS A 187 5.99 -4.13 6.44
C LYS A 187 4.72 -3.83 7.22
N VAL A 188 3.83 -4.82 7.35
CA VAL A 188 2.73 -4.77 8.31
C VAL A 188 3.33 -4.92 9.72
N LEU A 189 2.96 -4.04 10.63
CA LEU A 189 3.36 -4.10 12.03
C LEU A 189 2.46 -5.08 12.80
N PRO A 190 3.00 -5.75 13.84
CA PRO A 190 2.26 -6.69 14.66
C PRO A 190 1.15 -6.02 15.49
#